data_85521ad10111a2dee6181d279c60e120
#
_entry.id   85521ad10111a2dee6181d279c60e120
#
_cell.length_a   1.000
_cell.length_b   1.000
_cell.length_c   1.000
_cell.angle_alpha   90.00
_cell.angle_beta   90.00
_cell.angle_gamma   90.00
#
_symmetry.space_group_name_H-M   'P 1'
#
loop_
_entity.id
_entity.type
_entity.pdbx_description
1 polymer ?
#
loop_
_entity_poly.entity_id
_entity_poly.type
_entity_poly.pdbx_seq_one_letter_code
_entity_poly.pdbx_strand_id
1 'polypeptide(L)'
;MVEYFPGIKEVKYEGPDSKNPLAFKHYNPSEKVMGKTMANHLRFAVCYWHTFKGLGGDPFGPGTMIREYNNSNDPMQVAEMTLDAAFEFFTKLGVQYWCFHDRDIAPEADTLAETNQRLDRIVSLAKKKQKETGMKLLWGTTNMFSHRRFLAGASTNPSPAIFAYAASQVKKAMEVTQELGGEGYVFWGGREGYDTLLNTDLQRELDHLGLFMN
;
A
#
# COMPACT_ATOMS: atom_id res chain seq x y z
N MET A 1 -2.16 24.46 3.61
CA MET A 1 -1.75 23.06 3.41
C MET A 1 -0.24 23.03 3.58
N VAL A 2 0.30 22.15 4.39
CA VAL A 2 1.75 21.99 4.53
C VAL A 2 2.27 21.39 3.22
N GLU A 3 3.37 21.92 2.68
CA GLU A 3 4.06 21.35 1.53
C GLU A 3 5.23 20.50 2.05
N TYR A 4 5.22 19.21 1.76
CA TYR A 4 6.23 18.24 2.22
C TYR A 4 7.43 18.11 1.28
N PHE A 5 7.26 18.47 0.02
CA PHE A 5 8.31 18.42 -1.01
C PHE A 5 8.50 19.80 -1.66
N PRO A 6 8.93 20.84 -0.88
CA PRO A 6 9.00 22.20 -1.36
C PRO A 6 10.01 22.35 -2.51
N GLY A 7 9.65 23.17 -3.49
CA GLY A 7 10.49 23.44 -4.66
C GLY A 7 10.55 22.33 -5.70
N ILE A 8 9.96 21.16 -5.46
CA ILE A 8 9.87 20.08 -6.45
C ILE A 8 8.63 20.32 -7.31
N LYS A 9 8.85 20.45 -8.61
CA LYS A 9 7.80 20.52 -9.62
C LYS A 9 7.40 19.11 -10.08
N GLU A 10 6.30 19.01 -10.82
CA GLU A 10 5.89 17.76 -11.46
C GLU A 10 6.99 17.20 -12.37
N VAL A 11 7.36 15.94 -12.16
CA VAL A 11 8.35 15.23 -12.96
C VAL A 11 7.73 14.84 -14.31
N LYS A 12 8.35 15.26 -15.40
CA LYS A 12 7.84 15.06 -16.77
C LYS A 12 8.87 14.37 -17.66
N TYR A 13 8.41 13.85 -18.78
CA TYR A 13 9.29 13.38 -19.84
C TYR A 13 9.97 14.57 -20.53
N GLU A 14 11.31 14.56 -20.59
CA GLU A 14 12.12 15.58 -21.24
C GLU A 14 13.08 14.97 -22.28
N GLY A 15 13.04 13.66 -22.48
CA GLY A 15 13.92 12.97 -23.43
C GLY A 15 15.28 12.55 -22.84
N PRO A 16 16.01 11.69 -23.58
CA PRO A 16 17.25 11.05 -23.09
C PRO A 16 18.39 12.04 -22.82
N ASP A 17 18.40 13.17 -23.52
CA ASP A 17 19.47 14.19 -23.39
C ASP A 17 19.24 15.19 -22.27
N SER A 18 18.11 15.13 -21.58
CA SER A 18 17.79 16.04 -20.47
C SER A 18 18.86 16.01 -19.39
N LYS A 19 19.26 17.19 -18.93
CA LYS A 19 20.18 17.37 -17.79
C LYS A 19 19.44 17.50 -16.45
N ASN A 20 18.10 17.55 -16.49
CA ASN A 20 17.28 17.59 -15.29
C ASN A 20 17.33 16.21 -14.57
N PRO A 21 17.82 16.13 -13.32
CA PRO A 21 17.85 14.87 -12.58
C PRO A 21 16.44 14.37 -12.19
N LEU A 22 15.45 15.26 -12.17
CA LEU A 22 14.05 14.96 -11.84
C LEU A 22 13.18 14.94 -13.10
N ALA A 23 13.65 14.29 -14.18
CA ALA A 23 12.90 14.11 -15.41
C ALA A 23 12.86 12.63 -15.81
N PHE A 24 11.76 12.20 -16.40
CA PHE A 24 11.73 10.93 -17.12
C PHE A 24 12.49 11.08 -18.44
N LYS A 25 13.51 10.27 -18.64
CA LYS A 25 14.38 10.34 -19.83
C LYS A 25 14.03 9.30 -20.87
N HIS A 26 13.50 8.17 -20.45
CA HIS A 26 13.24 7.01 -21.31
C HIS A 26 11.77 6.59 -21.33
N TYR A 27 10.97 7.08 -20.40
CA TYR A 27 9.53 6.83 -20.34
C TYR A 27 8.76 8.05 -20.84
N ASN A 28 8.22 7.94 -22.03
CA ASN A 28 7.31 8.93 -22.61
C ASN A 28 5.85 8.41 -22.48
N PRO A 29 5.06 8.93 -21.53
CA PRO A 29 3.70 8.44 -21.29
C PRO A 29 2.77 8.65 -22.50
N SER A 30 3.06 9.61 -23.37
CA SER A 30 2.24 9.95 -24.54
C SER A 30 2.64 9.20 -25.81
N GLU A 31 3.77 8.50 -25.82
CA GLU A 31 4.21 7.71 -26.96
C GLU A 31 3.19 6.62 -27.27
N LYS A 32 2.87 6.44 -28.54
CA LYS A 32 1.92 5.42 -28.97
C LYS A 32 2.64 4.19 -29.54
N VAL A 33 2.35 3.04 -28.97
CA VAL A 33 2.80 1.73 -29.41
C VAL A 33 1.55 0.86 -29.65
N MET A 34 1.44 0.26 -30.83
CA MET A 34 0.29 -0.58 -31.20
C MET A 34 -1.08 0.08 -30.93
N GLY A 35 -1.18 1.41 -31.19
CA GLY A 35 -2.42 2.18 -31.06
C GLY A 35 -2.77 2.65 -29.65
N LYS A 36 -2.01 2.26 -28.61
CA LYS A 36 -2.20 2.69 -27.22
C LYS A 36 -1.03 3.53 -26.75
N THR A 37 -1.27 4.47 -25.82
CA THR A 37 -0.19 5.23 -25.19
C THR A 37 0.63 4.36 -24.24
N MET A 38 1.90 4.72 -24.02
CA MET A 38 2.73 4.03 -23.01
C MET A 38 2.11 4.07 -21.62
N ALA A 39 1.45 5.17 -21.25
CA ALA A 39 0.70 5.23 -19.98
C ALA A 39 -0.42 4.18 -19.88
N ASN A 40 -1.04 3.80 -20.99
CA ASN A 40 -2.07 2.75 -21.02
C ASN A 40 -1.48 1.33 -21.07
N HIS A 41 -0.24 1.17 -21.55
CA HIS A 41 0.46 -0.12 -21.50
C HIS A 41 1.08 -0.36 -20.11
N LEU A 42 1.69 0.67 -19.53
CA LEU A 42 2.44 0.62 -18.28
C LEU A 42 1.74 1.51 -17.23
N ARG A 43 0.83 0.92 -16.48
CA ARG A 43 0.08 1.60 -15.41
C ARG A 43 0.93 1.64 -14.14
N PHE A 44 1.90 2.56 -14.09
CA PHE A 44 2.76 2.72 -12.92
C PHE A 44 1.95 3.19 -11.71
N ALA A 45 2.18 2.53 -10.58
CA ALA A 45 1.63 2.88 -9.29
C ALA A 45 2.76 3.10 -8.26
N VAL A 46 2.56 4.05 -7.35
CA VAL A 46 3.44 4.17 -6.19
C VAL A 46 2.93 3.25 -5.09
N CYS A 47 3.82 2.41 -4.56
CA CYS A 47 3.52 1.60 -3.39
C CYS A 47 3.64 2.44 -2.10
N TYR A 48 2.59 2.40 -1.27
CA TYR A 48 2.55 3.21 -0.06
C TYR A 48 3.58 2.77 0.98
N TRP A 49 3.81 1.47 1.11
CA TRP A 49 4.63 0.87 2.18
C TRP A 49 6.11 1.24 2.11
N HIS A 50 6.82 0.95 1.04
CA HIS A 50 8.25 1.27 0.94
C HIS A 50 8.51 2.77 0.87
N THR A 51 7.67 3.48 0.14
CA THR A 51 7.86 4.92 -0.10
C THR A 51 7.64 5.74 1.17
N PHE A 52 6.62 5.44 1.96
CA PHE A 52 6.22 6.28 3.11
C PHE A 52 6.42 5.61 4.47
N LYS A 53 6.50 4.28 4.55
CA LYS A 53 6.69 3.53 5.80
C LYS A 53 8.10 2.95 5.96
N GLY A 54 8.89 2.88 4.90
CA GLY A 54 10.28 2.47 5.00
C GLY A 54 11.09 3.49 5.81
N LEU A 55 11.76 3.03 6.86
CA LEU A 55 12.59 3.87 7.73
C LEU A 55 14.08 3.74 7.42
N GLY A 56 14.47 2.95 6.41
CA GLY A 56 15.86 2.70 6.06
C GLY A 56 16.59 1.78 7.05
N GLY A 57 15.84 0.93 7.77
CA GLY A 57 16.42 -0.12 8.61
C GLY A 57 16.97 -1.27 7.77
N ASP A 58 18.04 -1.90 8.24
CA ASP A 58 18.69 -3.05 7.64
C ASP A 58 19.25 -3.99 8.73
N PRO A 59 19.91 -5.10 8.37
CA PRO A 59 20.53 -5.99 9.35
C PRO A 59 21.63 -5.36 10.24
N PHE A 60 22.12 -4.18 9.89
CA PHE A 60 23.18 -3.49 10.63
C PHE A 60 22.66 -2.49 11.63
N GLY A 61 21.38 -2.07 11.54
CA GLY A 61 20.82 -1.15 12.51
C GLY A 61 19.39 -0.70 12.22
N PRO A 62 18.83 0.09 13.16
CA PRO A 62 17.49 0.65 13.00
C PRO A 62 17.45 1.68 11.90
N GLY A 63 16.25 1.99 11.43
CA GLY A 63 16.01 3.03 10.44
C GLY A 63 16.46 4.40 10.90
N THR A 64 17.11 5.13 9.99
CA THR A 64 17.66 6.48 10.22
C THR A 64 16.90 7.58 9.45
N MET A 65 15.89 7.20 8.67
CA MET A 65 15.07 8.17 7.93
C MET A 65 14.13 8.91 8.88
N ILE A 66 14.32 10.21 9.00
CA ILE A 66 13.43 11.11 9.72
C ILE A 66 12.59 11.86 8.68
N ARG A 67 11.27 11.86 8.86
CA ARG A 67 10.33 12.50 7.95
C ARG A 67 9.35 13.36 8.75
N GLU A 68 9.09 14.58 8.28
CA GLU A 68 8.23 15.54 8.97
C GLU A 68 6.81 15.00 9.18
N TYR A 69 6.27 14.26 8.22
CA TYR A 69 4.95 13.65 8.33
C TYR A 69 4.86 12.46 9.30
N ASN A 70 5.96 12.03 9.87
CA ASN A 70 6.00 11.02 10.94
C ASN A 70 6.21 11.66 12.35
N ASN A 71 6.25 12.97 12.45
CA ASN A 71 6.58 13.66 13.68
C ASN A 71 5.34 14.00 14.51
N SER A 72 4.66 12.99 15.03
CA SER A 72 3.57 13.11 16.01
C SER A 72 3.51 11.89 16.90
N ASN A 73 3.06 12.08 18.14
CA ASN A 73 2.77 10.98 19.08
C ASN A 73 1.36 10.37 18.88
N ASP A 74 0.51 11.01 18.08
CA ASP A 74 -0.79 10.47 17.70
C ASP A 74 -0.68 9.66 16.41
N PRO A 75 -0.89 8.33 16.45
CA PRO A 75 -0.78 7.48 15.26
C PRO A 75 -1.76 7.85 14.14
N MET A 76 -2.94 8.38 14.49
CA MET A 76 -3.92 8.81 13.49
C MET A 76 -3.49 10.12 12.83
N GLN A 77 -2.91 11.05 13.59
CA GLN A 77 -2.35 12.27 13.03
C GLN A 77 -1.18 11.94 12.07
N VAL A 78 -0.30 11.00 12.45
CA VAL A 78 0.75 10.50 11.56
C VAL A 78 0.16 9.91 10.27
N ALA A 79 -0.90 9.11 10.37
CA ALA A 79 -1.56 8.53 9.21
C ALA A 79 -2.12 9.60 8.26
N GLU A 80 -2.75 10.65 8.81
CA GLU A 80 -3.30 11.76 8.01
C GLU A 80 -2.20 12.60 7.36
N MET A 81 -1.14 12.96 8.11
CA MET A 81 0.01 13.70 7.57
C MET A 81 0.73 12.89 6.48
N THR A 82 0.90 11.58 6.70
CA THR A 82 1.48 10.68 5.70
C THR A 82 0.64 10.61 4.44
N LEU A 83 -0.70 10.58 4.57
CA LEU A 83 -1.61 10.59 3.43
C LEU A 83 -1.49 11.90 2.63
N ASP A 84 -1.38 13.04 3.32
CA ASP A 84 -1.17 14.34 2.69
C ASP A 84 0.13 14.36 1.88
N ALA A 85 1.23 13.93 2.51
CA ALA A 85 2.53 13.83 1.85
C ALA A 85 2.52 12.85 0.66
N ALA A 86 1.81 11.73 0.81
CA ALA A 86 1.71 10.72 -0.24
C ALA A 86 1.04 11.27 -1.50
N PHE A 87 -0.11 11.93 -1.35
CA PHE A 87 -0.82 12.49 -2.51
C PHE A 87 -0.07 13.66 -3.16
N GLU A 88 0.65 14.47 -2.38
CA GLU A 88 1.58 15.46 -2.92
C GLU A 88 2.68 14.79 -3.75
N PHE A 89 3.29 13.74 -3.21
CA PHE A 89 4.34 12.98 -3.90
C PHE A 89 3.83 12.35 -5.20
N PHE A 90 2.68 11.68 -5.17
CA PHE A 90 2.10 11.03 -6.36
C PHE A 90 1.90 12.03 -7.48
N THR A 91 1.33 13.20 -7.15
CA THR A 91 1.07 14.26 -8.11
C THR A 91 2.37 14.82 -8.69
N LYS A 92 3.36 15.10 -7.83
CA LYS A 92 4.67 15.60 -8.26
C LYS A 92 5.46 14.57 -9.06
N LEU A 93 5.33 13.28 -8.75
CA LEU A 93 5.97 12.20 -9.53
C LEU A 93 5.33 12.03 -10.92
N GLY A 94 4.10 12.52 -11.12
CA GLY A 94 3.42 12.41 -12.41
C GLY A 94 2.92 11.01 -12.74
N VAL A 95 2.67 10.16 -11.72
CA VAL A 95 2.03 8.85 -11.88
C VAL A 95 0.53 8.94 -11.67
N GLN A 96 -0.23 7.99 -12.21
CA GLN A 96 -1.69 8.01 -12.14
C GLN A 96 -2.25 7.13 -11.05
N TYR A 97 -1.47 6.16 -10.55
CA TYR A 97 -1.95 5.13 -9.65
C TYR A 97 -1.13 5.04 -8.37
N TRP A 98 -1.79 4.54 -7.33
CA TRP A 98 -1.18 4.15 -6.06
C TRP A 98 -1.73 2.81 -5.60
N CYS A 99 -1.06 2.18 -4.63
CA CYS A 99 -1.50 0.94 -4.00
C CYS A 99 -1.06 0.90 -2.53
N PHE A 100 -1.78 0.14 -1.70
CA PHE A 100 -1.58 0.15 -0.25
C PHE A 100 -1.79 -1.24 0.39
N HIS A 101 -1.18 -1.43 1.59
CA HIS A 101 -1.71 -2.34 2.59
C HIS A 101 -2.55 -1.55 3.60
N ASP A 102 -3.59 -2.16 4.13
CA ASP A 102 -4.51 -1.54 5.07
C ASP A 102 -3.80 -0.91 6.30
N ARG A 103 -2.79 -1.61 6.85
CA ARG A 103 -2.04 -1.14 8.02
C ARG A 103 -0.97 -0.09 7.70
N ASP A 104 -0.64 0.10 6.46
CA ASP A 104 0.25 1.19 6.04
C ASP A 104 -0.46 2.53 6.05
N ILE A 105 -1.74 2.55 5.64
CA ILE A 105 -2.53 3.77 5.57
C ILE A 105 -3.21 4.12 6.89
N ALA A 106 -3.61 3.11 7.71
CA ALA A 106 -4.25 3.32 9.00
C ALA A 106 -3.66 2.42 10.08
N PRO A 107 -3.35 2.96 11.27
CA PRO A 107 -2.78 2.19 12.37
C PRO A 107 -3.81 1.23 12.97
N GLU A 108 -3.33 0.03 13.36
CA GLU A 108 -4.13 -0.91 14.12
C GLU A 108 -4.46 -0.35 15.51
N ALA A 109 -5.63 -0.74 16.05
CA ALA A 109 -6.10 -0.43 17.40
C ALA A 109 -6.23 -1.73 18.22
N ASP A 110 -6.65 -1.59 19.47
CA ASP A 110 -6.82 -2.73 20.38
C ASP A 110 -7.96 -3.67 19.97
N THR A 111 -8.96 -3.13 19.28
CA THR A 111 -10.09 -3.90 18.77
C THR A 111 -10.19 -3.82 17.25
N LEU A 112 -10.75 -4.87 16.63
CA LEU A 112 -11.01 -4.88 15.19
C LEU A 112 -12.01 -3.78 14.79
N ALA A 113 -13.01 -3.51 15.62
CA ALA A 113 -14.01 -2.47 15.38
C ALA A 113 -13.36 -1.08 15.32
N GLU A 114 -12.52 -0.75 16.29
CA GLU A 114 -11.79 0.53 16.30
C GLU A 114 -10.78 0.61 15.15
N THR A 115 -10.08 -0.48 14.86
CA THR A 115 -9.17 -0.56 13.71
C THR A 115 -9.90 -0.24 12.40
N ASN A 116 -11.09 -0.79 12.21
CA ASN A 116 -11.91 -0.52 11.04
C ASN A 116 -12.38 0.95 11.00
N GLN A 117 -12.76 1.54 12.13
CA GLN A 117 -13.11 2.97 12.21
C GLN A 117 -11.94 3.88 11.83
N ARG A 118 -10.71 3.56 12.28
CA ARG A 118 -9.49 4.28 11.88
C ARG A 118 -9.28 4.19 10.37
N LEU A 119 -9.44 2.99 9.81
CA LEU A 119 -9.32 2.76 8.37
C LEU A 119 -10.38 3.56 7.60
N ASP A 120 -11.65 3.54 8.01
CA ASP A 120 -12.74 4.29 7.38
C ASP A 120 -12.46 5.80 7.36
N ARG A 121 -11.90 6.33 8.44
CA ARG A 121 -11.50 7.76 8.50
C ARG A 121 -10.45 8.09 7.43
N ILE A 122 -9.39 7.28 7.32
CA ILE A 122 -8.33 7.51 6.32
C ILE A 122 -8.87 7.31 4.89
N VAL A 123 -9.72 6.31 4.68
CA VAL A 123 -10.37 6.05 3.38
C VAL A 123 -11.20 7.25 2.92
N SER A 124 -11.96 7.85 3.83
CA SER A 124 -12.75 9.05 3.54
C SER A 124 -11.86 10.22 3.09
N LEU A 125 -10.71 10.41 3.75
CA LEU A 125 -9.71 11.42 3.35
C LEU A 125 -9.05 11.08 2.00
N ALA A 126 -8.68 9.82 1.79
CA ALA A 126 -8.08 9.36 0.55
C ALA A 126 -9.03 9.58 -0.65
N LYS A 127 -10.32 9.28 -0.47
CA LYS A 127 -11.36 9.50 -1.48
C LYS A 127 -11.49 10.97 -1.88
N LYS A 128 -11.42 11.87 -0.88
CA LYS A 128 -11.39 13.32 -1.14
C LYS A 128 -10.17 13.71 -1.95
N LYS A 129 -8.99 13.23 -1.56
CA LYS A 129 -7.73 13.50 -2.28
C LYS A 129 -7.71 12.93 -3.70
N GLN A 130 -8.23 11.73 -3.90
CA GLN A 130 -8.40 11.16 -5.25
C GLN A 130 -9.25 12.08 -6.14
N LYS A 131 -10.35 12.62 -5.59
CA LYS A 131 -11.20 13.57 -6.32
C LYS A 131 -10.47 14.89 -6.66
N GLU A 132 -9.65 15.39 -5.74
CA GLU A 132 -8.91 16.65 -5.90
C GLU A 132 -7.75 16.52 -6.90
N THR A 133 -7.07 15.36 -6.91
CA THR A 133 -5.83 15.16 -7.68
C THR A 133 -6.02 14.36 -8.97
N GLY A 134 -7.14 13.65 -9.12
CA GLY A 134 -7.34 12.70 -10.21
C GLY A 134 -6.59 11.38 -10.07
N MET A 135 -5.88 11.18 -8.96
CA MET A 135 -5.20 9.91 -8.65
C MET A 135 -6.20 8.77 -8.52
N LYS A 136 -5.79 7.57 -8.93
CA LYS A 136 -6.61 6.36 -8.91
C LYS A 136 -5.94 5.27 -8.07
N LEU A 137 -6.76 4.48 -7.38
CA LEU A 137 -6.26 3.27 -6.75
C LEU A 137 -6.08 2.17 -7.81
N LEU A 138 -4.89 1.57 -7.88
CA LEU A 138 -4.68 0.39 -8.73
C LEU A 138 -5.18 -0.86 -8.02
N TRP A 139 -4.71 -1.10 -6.80
CA TRP A 139 -5.17 -2.20 -5.95
C TRP A 139 -4.90 -1.94 -4.47
N GLY A 140 -5.68 -2.59 -3.63
CA GLY A 140 -5.44 -2.70 -2.19
C GLY A 140 -5.10 -4.12 -1.79
N THR A 141 -4.51 -4.28 -0.61
CA THR A 141 -4.24 -5.58 0.02
C THR A 141 -4.20 -5.43 1.54
N THR A 142 -4.09 -6.54 2.25
CA THR A 142 -3.94 -6.58 3.71
C THR A 142 -2.51 -6.83 4.13
N ASN A 143 -2.10 -6.21 5.24
CA ASN A 143 -0.90 -6.59 5.97
C ASN A 143 -1.23 -7.70 6.96
N MET A 144 -1.03 -8.95 6.54
CA MET A 144 -1.23 -10.16 7.36
C MET A 144 0.12 -10.84 7.65
N PHE A 145 1.18 -10.06 7.82
CA PHE A 145 2.54 -10.59 7.99
C PHE A 145 3.36 -9.84 9.04
N SER A 146 3.05 -8.60 9.35
CA SER A 146 3.83 -7.80 10.30
C SER A 146 3.48 -8.09 11.76
N HIS A 147 2.20 -8.33 12.08
CA HIS A 147 1.78 -8.59 13.45
C HIS A 147 2.10 -10.03 13.87
N ARG A 148 2.59 -10.21 15.11
CA ARG A 148 2.98 -11.53 15.66
C ARG A 148 1.90 -12.61 15.62
N ARG A 149 0.59 -12.24 15.54
CA ARG A 149 -0.51 -13.21 15.41
C ARG A 149 -0.38 -14.06 14.14
N PHE A 150 0.25 -13.52 13.12
CA PHE A 150 0.44 -14.18 11.82
C PHE A 150 1.77 -14.95 11.72
N LEU A 151 2.43 -15.24 12.85
CA LEU A 151 3.71 -15.96 12.86
C LEU A 151 3.62 -17.31 12.11
N ALA A 152 2.48 -18.01 12.25
CA ALA A 152 2.22 -19.29 11.59
C ALA A 152 1.25 -19.15 10.41
N GLY A 153 1.30 -18.01 9.69
CA GLY A 153 0.42 -17.70 8.57
C GLY A 153 -0.88 -16.99 8.98
N ALA A 154 -1.66 -16.62 8.01
CA ALA A 154 -2.98 -16.01 8.15
C ALA A 154 -4.07 -16.95 7.64
N SER A 155 -4.18 -17.12 6.32
CA SER A 155 -5.14 -18.06 5.69
C SER A 155 -4.78 -19.52 5.89
N THR A 156 -3.51 -19.81 6.13
CA THR A 156 -3.01 -21.17 6.44
C THR A 156 -2.83 -21.41 7.94
N ASN A 157 -3.15 -20.42 8.79
CA ASN A 157 -2.94 -20.53 10.23
C ASN A 157 -3.74 -21.67 10.85
N PRO A 158 -3.12 -22.50 11.70
CA PRO A 158 -3.80 -23.63 12.36
C PRO A 158 -4.84 -23.19 13.40
N SER A 159 -4.80 -21.93 13.85
CA SER A 159 -5.77 -21.37 14.81
C SER A 159 -7.01 -20.85 14.08
N PRO A 160 -8.21 -21.41 14.34
CA PRO A 160 -9.45 -20.90 13.75
C PRO A 160 -9.72 -19.42 14.07
N ALA A 161 -9.29 -18.96 15.25
CA ALA A 161 -9.46 -17.56 15.66
C ALA A 161 -8.60 -16.60 14.80
N ILE A 162 -7.36 -17.00 14.47
CA ILE A 162 -6.49 -16.20 13.60
C ILE A 162 -7.00 -16.24 12.16
N PHE A 163 -7.42 -17.41 11.68
CA PHE A 163 -8.05 -17.55 10.36
C PHE A 163 -9.26 -16.62 10.22
N ALA A 164 -10.19 -16.65 11.18
CA ALA A 164 -11.39 -15.79 11.15
C ALA A 164 -11.05 -14.30 11.24
N TYR A 165 -10.04 -13.93 12.06
CA TYR A 165 -9.55 -12.56 12.14
C TYR A 165 -9.00 -12.08 10.78
N ALA A 166 -8.13 -12.91 10.16
CA ALA A 166 -7.55 -12.62 8.86
C ALA A 166 -8.63 -12.46 7.77
N ALA A 167 -9.61 -13.36 7.74
CA ALA A 167 -10.74 -13.27 6.80
C ALA A 167 -11.53 -11.96 6.98
N SER A 168 -11.80 -11.57 8.23
CA SER A 168 -12.48 -10.29 8.52
C SER A 168 -11.67 -9.08 8.07
N GLN A 169 -10.34 -9.12 8.22
CA GLN A 169 -9.43 -8.07 7.78
C GLN A 169 -9.40 -7.97 6.24
N VAL A 170 -9.30 -9.11 5.55
CA VAL A 170 -9.33 -9.17 4.08
C VAL A 170 -10.67 -8.64 3.54
N LYS A 171 -11.79 -9.10 4.10
CA LYS A 171 -13.12 -8.61 3.70
C LYS A 171 -13.19 -7.09 3.79
N LYS A 172 -12.77 -6.51 4.92
CA LYS A 172 -12.77 -5.04 5.09
C LYS A 172 -11.87 -4.34 4.07
N ALA A 173 -10.69 -4.87 3.79
CA ALA A 173 -9.78 -4.27 2.82
C ALA A 173 -10.30 -4.38 1.37
N MET A 174 -11.03 -5.45 1.04
CA MET A 174 -11.72 -5.57 -0.26
C MET A 174 -12.84 -4.52 -0.39
N GLU A 175 -13.66 -4.32 0.65
CA GLU A 175 -14.70 -3.28 0.69
C GLU A 175 -14.11 -1.88 0.50
N VAL A 176 -13.02 -1.59 1.20
CA VAL A 176 -12.26 -0.33 1.07
C VAL A 176 -11.68 -0.15 -0.34
N THR A 177 -11.10 -1.22 -0.90
CA THR A 177 -10.57 -1.19 -2.27
C THR A 177 -11.67 -0.84 -3.29
N GLN A 178 -12.84 -1.44 -3.14
CA GLN A 178 -14.00 -1.15 -3.96
C GLN A 178 -14.49 0.30 -3.76
N GLU A 179 -14.56 0.77 -2.53
CA GLU A 179 -14.99 2.14 -2.20
C GLU A 179 -14.08 3.20 -2.80
N LEU A 180 -12.76 2.94 -2.84
CA LEU A 180 -11.76 3.80 -3.47
C LEU A 180 -11.67 3.64 -4.99
N GLY A 181 -12.51 2.79 -5.59
CA GLY A 181 -12.53 2.54 -7.04
C GLY A 181 -11.30 1.80 -7.54
N GLY A 182 -10.72 0.93 -6.72
CA GLY A 182 -9.57 0.10 -7.10
C GLY A 182 -9.89 -0.85 -8.26
N GLU A 183 -8.93 -1.03 -9.16
CA GLU A 183 -9.08 -1.91 -10.32
C GLU A 183 -8.95 -3.40 -9.96
N GLY A 184 -8.36 -3.71 -8.80
CA GLY A 184 -8.19 -5.06 -8.30
C GLY A 184 -7.86 -5.12 -6.82
N TYR A 185 -7.86 -6.33 -6.27
CA TYR A 185 -7.39 -6.65 -4.93
C TYR A 185 -6.31 -7.72 -5.02
N VAL A 186 -5.24 -7.59 -4.25
CA VAL A 186 -4.14 -8.55 -4.24
C VAL A 186 -4.23 -9.41 -2.97
N PHE A 187 -4.37 -10.73 -3.14
CA PHE A 187 -4.14 -11.69 -2.07
C PHE A 187 -2.64 -11.99 -2.00
N TRP A 188 -1.96 -11.42 -1.02
CA TRP A 188 -0.53 -11.61 -0.86
C TRP A 188 -0.22 -12.44 0.39
N GLY A 189 0.30 -13.65 0.17
CA GLY A 189 0.65 -14.60 1.20
C GLY A 189 2.07 -14.47 1.72
N GLY A 190 2.48 -13.27 2.15
CA GLY A 190 3.86 -12.98 2.52
C GLY A 190 4.41 -13.73 3.73
N ARG A 191 3.55 -14.34 4.55
CA ARG A 191 3.91 -15.14 5.71
C ARG A 191 2.96 -16.33 5.86
N GLU A 192 2.53 -16.88 4.74
CA GLU A 192 1.76 -18.12 4.76
C GLU A 192 2.69 -19.31 4.88
N GLY A 193 2.18 -20.38 5.47
CA GLY A 193 2.83 -21.67 5.53
C GLY A 193 3.71 -21.86 6.74
N TYR A 194 4.98 -22.07 6.58
CA TYR A 194 5.80 -22.87 7.46
C TYR A 194 7.20 -22.28 7.66
N ASP A 195 7.80 -22.60 8.80
CA ASP A 195 9.23 -22.39 9.03
C ASP A 195 10.07 -23.49 8.38
N THR A 196 9.56 -24.74 8.38
CA THR A 196 10.20 -25.89 7.76
C THR A 196 9.18 -26.84 7.14
N LEU A 197 9.59 -27.63 6.13
CA LEU A 197 8.75 -28.68 5.54
C LEU A 197 8.43 -29.83 6.50
N LEU A 198 9.22 -29.99 7.57
CA LEU A 198 9.06 -31.09 8.53
C LEU A 198 7.80 -30.97 9.40
N ASN A 199 7.28 -29.77 9.58
CA ASN A 199 6.09 -29.50 10.40
C ASN A 199 4.92 -28.94 9.61
N THR A 200 4.93 -29.10 8.27
CA THR A 200 3.94 -28.55 7.37
C THR A 200 3.19 -29.65 6.63
N ASP A 201 1.87 -29.56 6.66
CA ASP A 201 0.98 -30.32 5.77
C ASP A 201 0.57 -29.41 4.61
N LEU A 202 1.28 -29.53 3.50
CA LEU A 202 1.08 -28.68 2.32
C LEU A 202 -0.33 -28.82 1.72
N GLN A 203 -0.91 -30.02 1.73
CA GLN A 203 -2.26 -30.22 1.21
C GLN A 203 -3.28 -29.48 2.07
N ARG A 204 -3.17 -29.62 3.39
CA ARG A 204 -4.06 -28.91 4.33
C ARG A 204 -3.94 -27.39 4.19
N GLU A 205 -2.75 -26.86 3.97
CA GLU A 205 -2.56 -25.42 3.76
C GLU A 205 -3.22 -24.95 2.48
N LEU A 206 -3.10 -25.70 1.38
CA LEU A 206 -3.81 -25.39 0.13
C LEU A 206 -5.32 -25.45 0.30
N ASP A 207 -5.84 -26.43 1.04
CA ASP A 207 -7.27 -26.56 1.34
C ASP A 207 -7.77 -25.35 2.17
N HIS A 208 -6.99 -24.93 3.17
CA HIS A 208 -7.29 -23.73 3.97
C HIS A 208 -7.26 -22.46 3.13
N LEU A 209 -6.26 -22.30 2.27
CA LEU A 209 -6.19 -21.16 1.37
C LEU A 209 -7.39 -21.13 0.42
N GLY A 210 -7.78 -22.28 -0.16
CA GLY A 210 -8.97 -22.41 -0.99
C GLY A 210 -10.25 -22.02 -0.23
N LEU A 211 -10.40 -22.49 1.02
CA LEU A 211 -11.52 -22.12 1.87
C LEU A 211 -11.54 -20.62 2.20
N PHE A 212 -10.36 -20.03 2.43
CA PHE A 212 -10.23 -18.61 2.75
C PHE A 212 -10.66 -17.70 1.60
N MET A 213 -10.43 -18.12 0.36
CA MET A 213 -10.75 -17.34 -0.84
C MET A 213 -12.20 -17.48 -1.32
N ASN A 214 -12.95 -18.49 -0.82
CA ASN A 214 -14.36 -18.75 -1.15
C ASN A 214 -15.31 -18.02 -0.18
#